data_944acb252419d8f8a83e9abda9f6d94b
#
_entry.id   944acb252419d8f8a83e9abda9f6d94b
#
_cell.length_a   1.000
_cell.length_b   1.000
_cell.length_c   1.000
_cell.angle_alpha   90.00
_cell.angle_beta   90.00
_cell.angle_gamma   90.00
#
_symmetry.space_group_name_H-M   'P 1'
#
loop_
_entity.id
_entity.type
_entity.pdbx_description
1 polymer ?
#
loop_
_entity_poly.entity_id
_entity_poly.type
_entity_poly.pdbx_seq_one_letter_code
_entity_poly.pdbx_strand_id
1 'polypeptide(L)' 'MNEYRANVVIHLDESLNPAQLQDLERKLGDEQGVISACVSDRATHLMVVDFDSQAVSATDLLRRVESEGVHAELVGF' A
#
# COMPACT_ATOMS: atom_id res chain seq x y z
N MET A 1 11.54 -19.44 2.58
CA MET A 1 10.28 -18.83 3.07
C MET A 1 10.61 -17.60 3.90
N ASN A 2 9.91 -16.50 3.68
CA ASN A 2 10.16 -15.28 4.42
C ASN A 2 9.31 -15.26 5.69
N GLU A 3 9.96 -15.43 6.86
CA GLU A 3 9.30 -15.44 8.16
C GLU A 3 8.76 -14.07 8.57
N TYR A 4 9.24 -13.01 7.93
CA TYR A 4 8.89 -11.63 8.28
C TYR A 4 7.90 -11.02 7.33
N ARG A 5 7.33 -11.83 6.45
CA ARG A 5 6.33 -11.36 5.53
C ARG A 5 5.05 -10.99 6.28
N ALA A 6 4.61 -9.77 6.06
CA ALA A 6 3.39 -9.25 6.65
C ALA A 6 2.53 -8.64 5.55
N ASN A 7 1.28 -8.39 5.84
CA ASN A 7 0.44 -7.63 4.93
C ASN A 7 -0.35 -6.58 5.70
N VAL A 8 -0.76 -5.56 4.97
CA VAL A 8 -1.56 -4.47 5.51
C VAL A 8 -2.56 -4.04 4.46
N VAL A 9 -3.73 -3.60 4.93
CA VAL A 9 -4.73 -3.00 4.07
C VAL A 9 -4.70 -1.49 4.33
N ILE A 10 -4.55 -0.73 3.25
CA ILE A 10 -4.56 0.73 3.31
C ILE A 10 -5.86 1.21 2.68
N HIS A 11 -6.65 1.96 3.44
CA HIS A 11 -7.87 2.57 2.95
C HIS A 11 -7.51 3.93 2.34
N LEU A 12 -7.87 4.12 1.07
CA LEU A 12 -7.66 5.38 0.36
C LEU A 12 -8.93 6.22 0.54
N ASP A 13 -8.78 7.38 1.17
CA ASP A 13 -9.92 8.24 1.50
C ASP A 13 -10.41 9.08 0.32
N GLU A 14 -9.75 8.93 -0.83
CA GLU A 14 -10.06 9.68 -2.04
C GLU A 14 -10.37 8.74 -3.19
N SER A 15 -11.25 9.17 -4.08
CA SER A 15 -11.53 8.43 -5.30
C SER A 15 -10.47 8.75 -6.35
N LEU A 16 -9.63 7.76 -6.65
CA LEU A 16 -8.58 7.89 -7.65
C LEU A 16 -9.03 7.24 -8.95
N ASN A 17 -8.61 7.81 -10.08
CA ASN A 17 -8.89 7.19 -11.37
C ASN A 17 -7.94 5.99 -11.59
N PRO A 18 -8.23 5.11 -12.58
CA PRO A 18 -7.40 3.92 -12.80
C PRO A 18 -5.91 4.23 -13.02
N ALA A 19 -5.59 5.31 -13.72
CA ALA A 19 -4.19 5.68 -13.96
C ALA A 19 -3.49 6.07 -12.65
N GLN A 20 -4.17 6.79 -11.78
CA GLN A 20 -3.63 7.16 -10.47
C GLN A 20 -3.43 5.94 -9.59
N LEU A 21 -4.37 4.99 -9.61
CA LEU A 21 -4.26 3.75 -8.84
C LEU A 21 -3.08 2.91 -9.30
N GLN A 22 -2.90 2.77 -10.61
CA GLN A 22 -1.77 2.02 -11.17
C GLN A 22 -0.43 2.68 -10.82
N ASP A 23 -0.38 3.99 -10.87
CA ASP A 23 0.82 4.74 -10.52
C ASP A 23 1.17 4.54 -9.05
N LEU A 24 0.17 4.56 -8.18
CA LEU A 24 0.36 4.35 -6.75
C LEU A 24 0.85 2.91 -6.46
N GLU A 25 0.23 1.91 -7.10
CA GLU A 25 0.68 0.52 -6.98
C GLU A 25 2.15 0.38 -7.40
N ARG A 26 2.52 0.99 -8.51
CA ARG A 26 3.88 0.94 -9.01
C ARG A 26 4.87 1.58 -8.04
N LYS A 27 4.52 2.75 -7.51
CA LYS A 27 5.40 3.47 -6.58
C LYS A 27 5.59 2.72 -5.28
N LEU A 28 4.52 2.12 -4.75
CA LEU A 28 4.65 1.30 -3.55
C LEU A 28 5.43 0.02 -3.83
N GLY A 29 5.22 -0.59 -4.99
CA GLY A 29 5.96 -1.78 -5.39
C GLY A 29 7.46 -1.55 -5.51
N ASP A 30 7.87 -0.32 -5.79
CA ASP A 30 9.28 0.06 -5.91
C ASP A 30 9.93 0.37 -4.55
N GLU A 31 9.14 0.47 -3.48
CA GLU A 31 9.71 0.72 -2.15
C GLU A 31 10.49 -0.48 -1.67
N GLN A 32 11.65 -0.22 -1.05
CA GLN A 32 12.45 -1.29 -0.47
C GLN A 32 11.66 -2.00 0.63
N GLY A 33 11.65 -3.32 0.58
CA GLY A 33 10.92 -4.12 1.54
C GLY A 33 9.51 -4.48 1.13
N VAL A 34 8.97 -3.86 0.09
CA VAL A 34 7.64 -4.21 -0.42
C VAL A 34 7.76 -5.40 -1.37
N ILE A 35 6.92 -6.41 -1.13
CA ILE A 35 6.85 -7.60 -1.96
C ILE A 35 5.85 -7.40 -3.09
N SER A 36 4.67 -6.88 -2.76
CA SER A 36 3.65 -6.55 -3.75
C SER A 36 2.68 -5.51 -3.20
N ALA A 37 2.07 -4.76 -4.10
CA ALA A 37 1.04 -3.79 -3.75
C ALA A 37 -0.05 -3.86 -4.81
N CYS A 38 -1.29 -4.10 -4.39
CA CYS A 38 -2.43 -4.30 -5.29
C CYS A 38 -3.66 -3.57 -4.78
N VAL A 39 -4.34 -2.88 -5.67
CA VAL A 39 -5.65 -2.30 -5.37
C VAL A 39 -6.71 -3.35 -5.75
N SER A 40 -7.70 -3.52 -4.88
CA SER A 40 -8.79 -4.46 -5.14
C SER A 40 -9.67 -3.96 -6.30
N ASP A 41 -9.96 -4.84 -7.26
CA ASP A 41 -10.84 -4.51 -8.38
C ASP A 41 -12.28 -4.22 -7.92
N ARG A 42 -12.67 -4.83 -6.81
CA ARG A 42 -14.04 -4.68 -6.28
C ARG A 42 -14.16 -3.53 -5.28
N ALA A 43 -13.02 -3.15 -4.68
CA ALA A 43 -12.99 -2.10 -3.66
C ALA A 43 -11.79 -1.22 -3.96
N THR A 44 -11.95 -0.28 -4.88
CA THR A 44 -10.85 0.56 -5.35
C THR A 44 -10.32 1.52 -4.30
N HIS A 45 -10.96 1.58 -3.13
CA HIS A 45 -10.47 2.33 -1.99
C HIS A 45 -9.58 1.49 -1.06
N LEU A 46 -9.40 0.21 -1.37
CA LEU A 46 -8.59 -0.69 -0.53
C LEU A 46 -7.38 -1.17 -1.32
N MET A 47 -6.20 -0.96 -0.74
CA MET A 47 -4.95 -1.44 -1.30
C MET A 47 -4.32 -2.42 -0.32
N VAL A 48 -3.96 -3.61 -0.80
CA VAL A 48 -3.29 -4.63 0.00
C VAL A 48 -1.81 -4.60 -0.34
N VAL A 49 -0.98 -4.47 0.67
CA VAL A 49 0.47 -4.45 0.52
C VAL A 49 1.09 -5.60 1.30
N ASP A 50 1.84 -6.44 0.61
CA ASP A 50 2.68 -7.46 1.23
C ASP A 50 4.08 -6.90 1.35
N PHE A 51 4.69 -7.04 2.52
CA PHE A 51 5.99 -6.44 2.77
C PHE A 51 6.81 -7.26 3.77
N ASP A 52 8.10 -7.01 3.77
CA ASP A 52 9.03 -7.57 4.75
C ASP A 52 9.04 -6.66 5.98
N SER A 53 8.51 -7.14 7.09
CA SER A 53 8.37 -6.35 8.30
C SER A 53 9.70 -5.98 8.97
N GLN A 54 10.80 -6.62 8.58
CA GLN A 54 12.13 -6.22 9.04
C GLN A 54 12.71 -5.07 8.23
N ALA A 55 12.27 -4.89 6.99
CA ALA A 55 12.80 -3.87 6.10
C ALA A 55 11.97 -2.59 6.13
N VAL A 56 10.67 -2.71 6.35
CA VAL A 56 9.76 -1.55 6.30
C VAL A 56 8.58 -1.81 7.25
N SER A 57 8.00 -0.75 7.79
CA SER A 57 6.82 -0.86 8.66
C SER A 57 5.55 -0.44 7.92
N ALA A 58 4.40 -0.85 8.46
CA ALA A 58 3.11 -0.43 7.92
C ALA A 58 2.97 1.11 7.95
N THR A 59 3.48 1.75 9.00
CA THR A 59 3.46 3.21 9.11
C THR A 59 4.28 3.86 8.01
N ASP A 60 5.43 3.28 7.68
CA ASP A 60 6.27 3.78 6.58
C ASP A 60 5.53 3.72 5.25
N LEU A 61 4.79 2.62 5.03
CA LEU A 61 4.00 2.45 3.80
C LEU A 61 2.88 3.47 3.73
N LEU A 62 2.21 3.73 4.85
CA LEU A 62 1.17 4.76 4.91
C LEU A 62 1.76 6.13 4.57
N ARG A 63 2.91 6.46 5.14
CA ARG A 63 3.58 7.74 4.86
C ARG A 63 3.95 7.86 3.39
N ARG A 64 4.35 6.75 2.77
CA ARG A 64 4.68 6.76 1.34
C ARG A 64 3.45 7.09 0.49
N VAL A 65 2.30 6.52 0.84
CA VAL A 65 1.03 6.85 0.16
C VAL A 65 0.70 8.32 0.37
N GLU A 66 0.80 8.80 1.60
CA GLU A 66 0.50 10.19 1.92
C GLU A 66 1.44 11.16 1.19
N SER A 67 2.70 10.75 0.97
CA SER A 67 3.67 11.59 0.25
C SER A 67 3.30 11.81 -1.21
N GLU A 68 2.41 10.97 -1.76
CA GLU A 68 1.87 11.15 -3.11
C GLU A 68 0.65 12.08 -3.14
N GLY A 69 0.32 12.69 -2.00
CA GLY A 69 -0.81 13.61 -1.91
C GLY A 69 -2.16 12.91 -1.70
N VAL A 70 -2.14 11.66 -1.30
CA VAL A 70 -3.35 10.86 -1.11
C VAL A 70 -3.63 10.70 0.38
N HIS A 71 -4.84 11.08 0.81
CA HIS A 71 -5.28 10.82 2.18
C HIS A 71 -5.61 9.34 2.33
N ALA A 72 -5.05 8.71 3.34
CA ALA A 72 -5.21 7.27 3.54
C ALA A 72 -5.07 6.92 5.02
N GLU A 73 -5.53 5.73 5.37
CA GLU A 73 -5.40 5.21 6.73
C GLU A 73 -5.20 3.71 6.71
N LEU A 74 -4.60 3.19 7.76
CA LEU A 74 -4.39 1.76 7.92
C LEU A 74 -5.66 1.11 8.44
N VAL A 75 -5.99 -0.07 7.92
CA VAL A 75 -7.20 -0.81 8.27
C VAL A 75 -6.83 -2.21 8.72
N GLY A 76 -7.55 -2.73 9.70
CA GLY A 76 -7.48 -4.15 10.02
C GLY A 76 -6.31 -4.61 10.88
N PHE A 77 -5.84 -3.77 11.74
CA PHE A 77 -4.84 -4.15 12.74
C PHE A 77 -5.47 -4.73 13.97
#